data_0328076175e049deaa49d5630cf7a0d5
#
_entry.id   0328076175e049deaa49d5630cf7a0d5
#
_cell.length_a   1.000
_cell.length_b   1.000
_cell.length_c   1.000
_cell.angle_alpha   90.00
_cell.angle_beta   90.00
_cell.angle_gamma   90.00
#
_symmetry.space_group_name_H-M   'P 1'
#
loop_
_entity.id
_entity.type
_entity.pdbx_description
1 polymer ?
#
loop_
_entity_poly.entity_id
_entity_poly.type
_entity_poly.pdbx_seq_one_letter_code
_entity_poly.pdbx_strand_id
1 'polypeptide(L)'
;MKITRIALLGLAFVLAPVPRSHGQELLNVSYDPTREFYTEFNAAFARHWKEKSGKEITINASHGGSSKQARAVIDGLEADVVTLALAADIDAIAESGLIAKDWQKRLEKNSAPYQSTLGFLVRKGNPKGIRNWDDLAKDGVAVITPNPKTSGVARWNFLAAWGW
;
A
#
# COMPACT_ATOMS: atom_id res chain seq x y z
N MET A 1 -33.38 67.82 39.25
CA MET A 1 -33.23 66.36 39.29
C MET A 1 -32.63 65.90 38.00
N LYS A 2 -31.28 65.62 37.98
CA LYS A 2 -30.52 65.22 36.76
C LYS A 2 -30.39 63.69 36.76
N ILE A 3 -30.95 63.06 35.76
CA ILE A 3 -30.87 61.59 35.55
C ILE A 3 -29.66 61.32 34.69
N THR A 4 -28.64 60.75 35.31
CA THR A 4 -27.39 60.28 34.57
C THR A 4 -27.68 58.95 33.90
N ARG A 5 -27.60 58.89 32.57
CA ARG A 5 -27.70 57.63 31.79
C ARG A 5 -26.37 56.99 31.81
N ILE A 6 -26.27 55.83 32.44
CA ILE A 6 -25.09 54.91 32.31
C ILE A 6 -25.25 54.07 31.05
N ALA A 7 -24.37 54.27 30.09
CA ALA A 7 -24.29 53.42 28.89
C ALA A 7 -23.46 52.17 29.20
N LEU A 8 -24.10 51.01 29.20
CA LEU A 8 -23.42 49.72 29.27
C LEU A 8 -22.84 49.40 27.87
N LEU A 9 -21.52 49.47 27.73
CA LEU A 9 -20.83 48.93 26.55
C LEU A 9 -20.73 47.40 26.67
N GLY A 10 -21.54 46.68 25.91
CA GLY A 10 -21.45 45.24 25.78
C GLY A 10 -20.26 44.87 24.89
N LEU A 11 -19.22 44.26 25.46
CA LEU A 11 -18.08 43.70 24.74
C LEU A 11 -18.53 42.40 24.06
N ALA A 12 -18.88 42.44 22.79
CA ALA A 12 -19.18 41.26 21.99
C ALA A 12 -17.87 40.52 21.69
N PHE A 13 -17.65 39.38 22.36
CA PHE A 13 -16.54 38.46 22.05
C PHE A 13 -16.88 37.69 20.77
N VAL A 14 -16.34 38.15 19.64
CA VAL A 14 -16.45 37.42 18.37
C VAL A 14 -15.50 36.20 18.43
N LEU A 15 -16.05 35.03 18.72
CA LEU A 15 -15.35 33.75 18.54
C LEU A 15 -15.10 33.55 17.03
N ALA A 16 -13.93 33.94 16.57
CA ALA A 16 -13.47 33.56 15.22
C ALA A 16 -13.38 32.03 15.13
N PRO A 17 -13.94 31.41 14.09
CA PRO A 17 -13.78 29.98 13.89
C PRO A 17 -12.29 29.70 13.69
N VAL A 18 -11.67 28.92 14.59
CA VAL A 18 -10.33 28.39 14.41
C VAL A 18 -10.39 27.46 13.20
N PRO A 19 -9.65 27.72 12.12
CA PRO A 19 -9.62 26.80 11.00
C PRO A 19 -9.09 25.46 11.50
N ARG A 20 -9.95 24.43 11.50
CA ARG A 20 -9.48 23.05 11.69
C ARG A 20 -8.59 22.75 10.52
N SER A 21 -7.29 22.70 10.76
CA SER A 21 -6.35 22.09 9.82
C SER A 21 -6.80 20.63 9.65
N HIS A 22 -7.45 20.33 8.54
CA HIS A 22 -7.65 18.94 8.14
C HIS A 22 -6.26 18.39 7.94
N GLY A 23 -5.87 17.38 8.75
CA GLY A 23 -4.62 16.69 8.58
C GLY A 23 -4.55 16.17 7.14
N GLN A 24 -3.35 16.18 6.56
CA GLN A 24 -3.14 15.59 5.24
C GLN A 24 -3.48 14.09 5.31
N GLU A 25 -4.25 13.59 4.34
CA GLU A 25 -4.57 12.17 4.22
C GLU A 25 -3.85 11.59 3.00
N LEU A 26 -3.35 10.36 3.13
CA LEU A 26 -2.81 9.57 2.03
C LEU A 26 -3.45 8.19 2.02
N LEU A 27 -3.65 7.63 0.82
CA LEU A 27 -4.03 6.23 0.62
C LEU A 27 -2.84 5.42 0.09
N ASN A 28 -2.36 4.49 0.91
CA ASN A 28 -1.33 3.51 0.53
C ASN A 28 -2.01 2.21 0.05
N VAL A 29 -1.92 1.93 -1.24
CA VAL A 29 -2.42 0.71 -1.87
C VAL A 29 -1.27 -0.27 -2.01
N SER A 30 -1.37 -1.45 -1.38
CA SER A 30 -0.26 -2.39 -1.37
C SER A 30 -0.69 -3.84 -1.59
N TYR A 31 0.31 -4.68 -1.86
CA TYR A 31 0.16 -6.11 -1.99
C TYR A 31 -0.08 -6.77 -0.62
N ASP A 32 -1.04 -7.69 -0.53
CA ASP A 32 -1.55 -8.25 0.73
C ASP A 32 -0.49 -8.81 1.71
N PRO A 33 0.55 -9.54 1.28
CA PRO A 33 1.60 -10.03 2.20
C PRO A 33 2.41 -8.94 2.90
N THR A 34 2.29 -7.70 2.48
CA THR A 34 3.00 -6.56 3.07
C THR A 34 2.16 -5.78 4.08
N ARG A 35 1.02 -6.32 4.50
CA ARG A 35 0.07 -5.69 5.41
C ARG A 35 0.70 -5.27 6.73
N GLU A 36 1.35 -6.21 7.41
CA GLU A 36 2.00 -5.96 8.71
C GLU A 36 3.13 -4.95 8.56
N PHE A 37 3.97 -5.11 7.53
CA PHE A 37 5.04 -4.17 7.22
C PHE A 37 4.50 -2.74 7.08
N TYR A 38 3.45 -2.52 6.28
CA TYR A 38 2.90 -1.18 6.09
C TYR A 38 2.12 -0.66 7.30
N THR A 39 1.58 -1.51 8.14
CA THR A 39 1.02 -1.07 9.42
C THR A 39 2.09 -0.37 10.27
N GLU A 40 3.26 -0.97 10.40
CA GLU A 40 4.38 -0.42 11.17
C GLU A 40 5.04 0.77 10.45
N PHE A 41 5.29 0.63 9.15
CA PHE A 41 5.92 1.67 8.33
C PHE A 41 5.09 2.95 8.29
N ASN A 42 3.79 2.86 8.02
CA ASN A 42 2.90 4.02 7.95
C ASN A 42 2.86 4.78 9.29
N ALA A 43 2.82 4.05 10.41
CA ALA A 43 2.87 4.65 11.74
C ALA A 43 4.22 5.34 12.00
N ALA A 44 5.33 4.72 11.58
CA ALA A 44 6.66 5.32 11.71
C ALA A 44 6.81 6.57 10.83
N PHE A 45 6.33 6.49 9.60
CA PHE A 45 6.34 7.62 8.67
C PHE A 45 5.51 8.81 9.19
N ALA A 46 4.32 8.56 9.73
CA ALA A 46 3.47 9.61 10.27
C ALA A 46 4.17 10.36 11.43
N ARG A 47 4.86 9.64 12.33
CA ARG A 47 5.68 10.25 13.40
C ARG A 47 6.82 11.09 12.82
N HIS A 48 7.59 10.52 11.90
CA HIS A 48 8.70 11.22 11.25
C HIS A 48 8.22 12.48 10.50
N TRP A 49 7.09 12.40 9.80
CA TRP A 49 6.51 13.53 9.10
C TRP A 49 6.10 14.66 10.05
N LYS A 50 5.49 14.32 11.17
CA LYS A 50 5.12 15.27 12.22
C LYS A 50 6.37 15.96 12.81
N GLU A 51 7.41 15.21 13.13
CA GLU A 51 8.68 15.75 13.63
C GLU A 51 9.34 16.69 12.62
N LYS A 52 9.36 16.32 11.34
CA LYS A 52 10.04 17.08 10.29
C LYS A 52 9.26 18.31 9.82
N SER A 53 7.94 18.21 9.69
CA SER A 53 7.08 19.23 9.09
C SER A 53 6.20 20.00 10.08
N GLY A 54 6.07 19.53 11.31
CA GLY A 54 5.12 20.03 12.29
C GLY A 54 3.64 19.70 11.98
N LYS A 55 3.37 18.95 10.90
CA LYS A 55 2.02 18.63 10.43
C LYS A 55 1.68 17.17 10.71
N GLU A 56 0.42 16.91 11.04
CA GLU A 56 -0.11 15.55 11.15
C GLU A 56 -0.51 15.02 9.77
N ILE A 57 -0.34 13.72 9.58
CA ILE A 57 -0.76 12.99 8.40
C ILE A 57 -1.45 11.70 8.81
N THR A 58 -2.58 11.41 8.18
CA THR A 58 -3.28 10.13 8.29
C THR A 58 -2.96 9.28 7.06
N ILE A 59 -2.54 8.03 7.27
CA ILE A 59 -2.24 7.12 6.17
C ILE A 59 -3.23 5.98 6.23
N ASN A 60 -4.20 6.02 5.34
CA ASN A 60 -5.12 4.93 5.08
C ASN A 60 -4.42 3.85 4.26
N ALA A 61 -4.84 2.60 4.40
CA ALA A 61 -4.23 1.49 3.68
C ALA A 61 -5.29 0.59 3.03
N SER A 62 -5.01 0.17 1.80
CA SER A 62 -5.75 -0.88 1.10
C SER A 62 -4.80 -2.01 0.74
N HIS A 63 -5.10 -3.22 1.18
CA HIS A 63 -4.28 -4.40 0.94
C HIS A 63 -5.06 -5.46 0.18
N GLY A 64 -4.44 -6.10 -0.80
CA GLY A 64 -5.10 -7.13 -1.60
C GLY A 64 -4.16 -7.82 -2.59
N GLY A 65 -4.70 -8.69 -3.42
CA GLY A 65 -3.94 -9.30 -4.50
C GLY A 65 -3.40 -8.23 -5.47
N SER A 66 -2.14 -8.35 -5.90
CA SER A 66 -1.42 -7.34 -6.67
C SER A 66 -2.21 -6.84 -7.88
N SER A 67 -2.63 -7.74 -8.76
CA SER A 67 -3.38 -7.36 -9.96
C SER A 67 -4.79 -6.87 -9.67
N LYS A 68 -5.40 -7.31 -8.53
CA LYS A 68 -6.68 -6.77 -8.07
C LYS A 68 -6.54 -5.32 -7.64
N GLN A 69 -5.46 -4.99 -6.92
CA GLN A 69 -5.17 -3.61 -6.50
C GLN A 69 -4.85 -2.71 -7.69
N ALA A 70 -4.05 -3.20 -8.66
CA ALA A 70 -3.79 -2.46 -9.90
C ALA A 70 -5.10 -2.12 -10.63
N ARG A 71 -6.00 -3.11 -10.74
CA ARG A 71 -7.31 -2.90 -11.37
C ARG A 71 -8.14 -1.88 -10.60
N ALA A 72 -8.20 -1.96 -9.28
CA ALA A 72 -8.95 -1.01 -8.47
C ALA A 72 -8.46 0.44 -8.68
N VAL A 73 -7.14 0.67 -8.78
CA VAL A 73 -6.56 1.99 -9.06
C VAL A 73 -6.94 2.46 -10.48
N ILE A 74 -6.85 1.59 -11.48
CA ILE A 74 -7.26 1.91 -12.86
C ILE A 74 -8.75 2.24 -12.94
N ASP A 75 -9.57 1.55 -12.16
CA ASP A 75 -11.03 1.72 -12.11
C ASP A 75 -11.46 2.91 -11.21
N GLY A 76 -10.52 3.69 -10.67
CA GLY A 76 -10.79 4.96 -9.97
C GLY A 76 -10.54 4.98 -8.46
N LEU A 77 -9.88 3.97 -7.88
CA LEU A 77 -9.41 4.09 -6.49
C LEU A 77 -8.29 5.13 -6.43
N GLU A 78 -8.55 6.25 -5.77
CA GLU A 78 -7.63 7.38 -5.64
C GLU A 78 -6.49 7.04 -4.67
N ALA A 79 -5.43 6.40 -5.18
CA ALA A 79 -4.25 6.01 -4.44
C ALA A 79 -3.15 7.07 -4.56
N ASP A 80 -2.54 7.44 -3.44
CA ASP A 80 -1.36 8.33 -3.42
C ASP A 80 -0.06 7.53 -3.57
N VAL A 81 -0.03 6.32 -3.01
CA VAL A 81 1.11 5.41 -3.09
C VAL A 81 0.64 4.02 -3.49
N VAL A 82 1.33 3.40 -4.44
CA VAL A 82 1.05 2.05 -4.92
C VAL A 82 2.31 1.21 -4.86
N THR A 83 2.26 0.08 -4.15
CA THR A 83 3.36 -0.89 -4.05
C THR A 83 2.85 -2.31 -4.28
N LEU A 84 3.17 -2.88 -5.43
CA LEU A 84 2.63 -4.15 -5.89
C LEU A 84 3.73 -5.20 -6.11
N ALA A 85 3.33 -6.45 -6.29
CA ALA A 85 4.27 -7.57 -6.41
C ALA A 85 5.00 -7.64 -7.76
N LEU A 86 4.44 -7.01 -8.80
CA LEU A 86 4.92 -7.13 -10.18
C LEU A 86 5.10 -5.75 -10.81
N ALA A 87 6.21 -5.54 -11.49
CA ALA A 87 6.39 -4.36 -12.35
C ALA A 87 5.25 -4.25 -13.39
N ALA A 88 4.83 -5.37 -13.99
CA ALA A 88 3.74 -5.39 -14.96
C ALA A 88 2.40 -4.87 -14.42
N ASP A 89 2.11 -5.01 -13.13
CA ASP A 89 0.91 -4.44 -12.51
C ASP A 89 1.03 -2.91 -12.38
N ILE A 90 2.24 -2.39 -12.11
CA ILE A 90 2.52 -0.94 -12.10
C ILE A 90 2.54 -0.39 -13.53
N ASP A 91 3.09 -1.14 -14.51
CA ASP A 91 3.08 -0.77 -15.93
C ASP A 91 1.65 -0.60 -16.44
N ALA A 92 0.71 -1.47 -16.04
CA ALA A 92 -0.70 -1.34 -16.42
C ALA A 92 -1.33 -0.04 -15.88
N ILE A 93 -0.96 0.40 -14.67
CA ILE A 93 -1.37 1.71 -14.13
C ILE A 93 -0.73 2.85 -14.93
N ALA A 94 0.54 2.70 -15.33
CA ALA A 94 1.22 3.70 -16.17
C ALA A 94 0.62 3.80 -17.58
N GLU A 95 0.22 2.68 -18.16
CA GLU A 95 -0.47 2.65 -19.46
C GLU A 95 -1.84 3.34 -19.41
N SER A 96 -2.53 3.32 -18.27
CA SER A 96 -3.77 4.07 -18.07
C SER A 96 -3.56 5.59 -17.90
N GLY A 97 -2.30 6.05 -17.82
CA GLY A 97 -1.94 7.46 -17.71
C GLY A 97 -1.95 8.03 -16.28
N LEU A 98 -2.17 7.20 -15.26
CA LEU A 98 -2.23 7.63 -13.86
C LEU A 98 -0.86 7.90 -13.24
N ILE A 99 0.19 7.25 -13.74
CA ILE A 99 1.58 7.50 -13.37
C ILE A 99 2.46 7.62 -14.61
N ALA A 100 3.64 8.18 -14.45
CA ALA A 100 4.57 8.32 -15.57
C ALA A 100 5.13 6.96 -16.02
N LYS A 101 5.30 6.77 -17.33
CA LYS A 101 5.84 5.53 -17.93
C LYS A 101 7.28 5.21 -17.50
N ASP A 102 8.04 6.23 -17.09
CA ASP A 102 9.40 6.08 -16.60
C ASP A 102 9.49 5.87 -15.07
N TRP A 103 8.41 5.44 -14.44
CA TRP A 103 8.27 5.28 -12.98
C TRP A 103 9.43 4.48 -12.35
N GLN A 104 9.97 3.47 -13.04
CA GLN A 104 11.10 2.67 -12.54
C GLN A 104 12.39 3.48 -12.35
N LYS A 105 12.56 4.58 -13.10
CA LYS A 105 13.74 5.44 -13.03
C LYS A 105 13.67 6.52 -11.95
N ARG A 106 12.51 6.67 -11.30
CA ARG A 106 12.25 7.77 -10.37
C ARG A 106 12.87 7.59 -9.00
N LEU A 107 13.01 6.34 -8.56
CA LEU A 107 13.63 5.99 -7.28
C LEU A 107 14.74 4.97 -7.52
N GLU A 108 15.62 4.83 -6.53
CA GLU A 108 16.69 3.83 -6.56
C GLU A 108 16.12 2.41 -6.71
N LYS A 109 16.97 1.48 -7.14
CA LYS A 109 16.65 0.06 -7.30
C LYS A 109 15.41 -0.19 -8.16
N ASN A 110 15.25 0.58 -9.24
CA ASN A 110 14.09 0.52 -10.13
C ASN A 110 12.75 0.78 -9.40
N SER A 111 12.75 1.68 -8.43
CA SER A 111 11.59 1.99 -7.59
C SER A 111 11.06 0.78 -6.81
N ALA A 112 11.91 -0.21 -6.51
CA ALA A 112 11.57 -1.38 -5.71
C ALA A 112 11.97 -1.16 -4.23
N PRO A 113 11.02 -0.93 -3.32
CA PRO A 113 11.34 -0.62 -1.91
C PRO A 113 11.84 -1.84 -1.14
N TYR A 114 11.55 -3.05 -1.59
CA TYR A 114 11.97 -4.32 -1.00
C TYR A 114 12.03 -5.43 -2.05
N GLN A 115 12.63 -6.54 -1.68
CA GLN A 115 12.72 -7.75 -2.50
C GLN A 115 12.23 -8.95 -1.69
N SER A 116 11.78 -9.99 -2.39
CA SER A 116 11.36 -11.25 -1.81
C SER A 116 11.81 -12.41 -2.68
N THR A 117 11.58 -13.64 -2.21
CA THR A 117 11.89 -14.87 -2.93
C THR A 117 10.71 -15.82 -2.88
N LEU A 118 10.70 -16.79 -3.78
CA LEU A 118 9.76 -17.92 -3.74
C LEU A 118 10.36 -19.06 -2.92
N GLY A 119 9.51 -19.76 -2.20
CA GLY A 119 9.89 -20.95 -1.45
C GLY A 119 8.74 -21.93 -1.37
N PHE A 120 9.08 -23.21 -1.18
CA PHE A 120 8.10 -24.25 -0.93
C PHE A 120 7.75 -24.30 0.54
N LEU A 121 6.50 -24.06 0.88
CA LEU A 121 5.97 -24.30 2.22
C LEU A 121 5.50 -25.76 2.28
N VAL A 122 6.17 -26.57 3.07
CA VAL A 122 5.88 -28.00 3.21
C VAL A 122 5.50 -28.34 4.66
N ARG A 123 4.84 -29.48 4.85
CA ARG A 123 4.52 -29.98 6.20
C ARG A 123 5.80 -30.20 7.01
N LYS A 124 5.71 -30.07 8.32
CA LYS A 124 6.84 -30.31 9.25
C LYS A 124 7.50 -31.67 8.93
N GLY A 125 8.83 -31.65 8.81
CA GLY A 125 9.63 -32.80 8.45
C GLY A 125 9.63 -33.17 6.97
N ASN A 126 8.94 -32.39 6.11
CA ASN A 126 8.88 -32.62 4.66
C ASN A 126 8.62 -34.10 4.27
N PRO A 127 7.51 -34.69 4.67
CA PRO A 127 7.29 -36.14 4.55
C PRO A 127 7.25 -36.64 3.09
N LYS A 128 7.08 -35.73 2.11
CA LYS A 128 7.08 -36.05 0.66
C LYS A 128 8.42 -35.74 0.00
N GLY A 129 9.41 -35.24 0.73
CA GLY A 129 10.75 -34.96 0.23
C GLY A 129 10.78 -33.88 -0.86
N ILE A 130 9.89 -32.88 -0.83
CA ILE A 130 9.82 -31.80 -1.80
C ILE A 130 11.05 -30.88 -1.63
N ARG A 131 11.87 -30.76 -2.68
CA ARG A 131 13.09 -29.95 -2.68
C ARG A 131 13.20 -29.02 -3.88
N ASN A 132 12.58 -29.38 -4.98
CA ASN A 132 12.61 -28.62 -6.24
C ASN A 132 11.28 -28.69 -6.98
N TRP A 133 11.17 -28.03 -8.12
CA TRP A 133 9.95 -27.93 -8.90
C TRP A 133 9.49 -29.27 -9.45
N ASP A 134 10.40 -30.15 -9.86
CA ASP A 134 10.06 -31.49 -10.38
C ASP A 134 9.34 -32.35 -9.35
N ASP A 135 9.64 -32.13 -8.07
CA ASP A 135 8.99 -32.88 -6.99
C ASP A 135 7.50 -32.57 -6.88
N LEU A 136 7.06 -31.39 -7.36
CA LEU A 136 5.66 -30.99 -7.36
C LEU A 136 4.81 -31.79 -8.36
N ALA A 137 5.44 -32.37 -9.40
CA ALA A 137 4.78 -33.18 -10.43
C ALA A 137 4.65 -34.64 -10.05
N LYS A 138 5.22 -35.08 -8.90
CA LYS A 138 5.16 -36.48 -8.44
C LYS A 138 3.77 -36.91 -8.05
N ASP A 139 3.47 -38.18 -8.24
CA ASP A 139 2.20 -38.78 -7.83
C ASP A 139 1.90 -38.55 -6.34
N GLY A 140 0.66 -38.21 -6.04
CA GLY A 140 0.21 -37.95 -4.67
C GLY A 140 0.67 -36.63 -4.07
N VAL A 141 1.35 -35.75 -4.80
CA VAL A 141 1.66 -34.39 -4.38
C VAL A 141 0.51 -33.47 -4.77
N ALA A 142 -0.10 -32.84 -3.78
CA ALA A 142 -1.09 -31.78 -3.98
C ALA A 142 -0.44 -30.41 -3.77
N VAL A 143 -0.59 -29.51 -4.73
CA VAL A 143 -0.03 -28.16 -4.70
C VAL A 143 -1.14 -27.15 -4.49
N ILE A 144 -0.96 -26.22 -3.56
CA ILE A 144 -1.84 -25.07 -3.36
C ILE A 144 -1.07 -23.82 -3.82
N THR A 145 -1.65 -23.14 -4.79
CA THR A 145 -1.11 -21.85 -5.30
C THR A 145 -2.26 -20.86 -5.47
N PRO A 146 -2.03 -19.55 -5.28
CA PRO A 146 -3.08 -18.56 -5.52
C PRO A 146 -3.43 -18.42 -7.00
N ASN A 147 -4.54 -17.72 -7.28
CA ASN A 147 -5.02 -17.51 -8.64
C ASN A 147 -4.17 -16.45 -9.39
N PRO A 148 -3.58 -16.75 -10.56
CA PRO A 148 -2.75 -15.82 -11.31
C PRO A 148 -3.51 -14.62 -11.91
N LYS A 149 -4.85 -14.65 -11.95
CA LYS A 149 -5.66 -13.51 -12.37
C LYS A 149 -5.72 -12.40 -11.33
N THR A 150 -5.44 -12.70 -10.06
CA THR A 150 -5.60 -11.76 -8.96
C THR A 150 -4.34 -11.59 -8.11
N SER A 151 -3.42 -12.56 -8.15
CA SER A 151 -2.23 -12.62 -7.31
C SER A 151 -0.94 -12.54 -8.12
N GLY A 152 -0.07 -11.60 -7.76
CA GLY A 152 1.26 -11.47 -8.33
C GLY A 152 2.16 -12.65 -8.00
N VAL A 153 2.09 -13.21 -6.78
CA VAL A 153 2.84 -14.42 -6.39
C VAL A 153 2.49 -15.60 -7.29
N ALA A 154 1.23 -15.78 -7.65
CA ALA A 154 0.85 -16.89 -8.54
C ALA A 154 1.50 -16.78 -9.92
N ARG A 155 1.67 -15.57 -10.44
CA ARG A 155 2.41 -15.32 -11.70
C ARG A 155 3.89 -15.61 -11.53
N TRP A 156 4.49 -15.21 -10.43
CA TRP A 156 5.87 -15.56 -10.11
C TRP A 156 6.08 -17.06 -9.93
N ASN A 157 5.12 -17.78 -9.29
CA ASN A 157 5.17 -19.23 -9.17
C ASN A 157 5.22 -19.91 -10.56
N PHE A 158 4.38 -19.44 -11.48
CA PHE A 158 4.37 -19.95 -12.84
C PHE A 158 5.70 -19.68 -13.55
N LEU A 159 6.21 -18.45 -13.49
CA LEU A 159 7.47 -18.07 -14.13
C LEU A 159 8.66 -18.83 -13.53
N ALA A 160 8.69 -19.04 -12.23
CA ALA A 160 9.75 -19.78 -11.56
C ALA A 160 9.72 -21.28 -11.91
N ALA A 161 8.53 -21.88 -12.02
CA ALA A 161 8.38 -23.25 -12.50
C ALA A 161 8.75 -23.39 -13.99
N TRP A 162 8.44 -22.39 -14.80
CA TRP A 162 8.78 -22.37 -16.23
C TRP A 162 10.29 -22.24 -16.48
N GLY A 163 10.97 -21.45 -15.65
CA GLY A 163 12.41 -21.19 -15.77
C GLY A 163 13.30 -22.24 -15.12
N TRP A 164 12.71 -23.20 -14.43
CA TRP A 164 13.42 -24.34 -13.82
C TRP A 164 13.86 -25.34 -14.91
#